data_ad5d3e3be5d701799805c37c527f88df
#
_entry.id   ad5d3e3be5d701799805c37c527f88df
#
_cell.length_a   1.000
_cell.length_b   1.000
_cell.length_c   1.000
_cell.angle_alpha   90.00
_cell.angle_beta   90.00
_cell.angle_gamma   90.00
#
_symmetry.space_group_name_H-M   'P 1'
#
loop_
_entity.id
_entity.type
_entity.pdbx_description
1 polymer ?
#
loop_
_entity_poly.entity_id
_entity_poly.type
_entity_poly.pdbx_seq_one_letter_code
_entity_poly.pdbx_strand_id
1 'polypeptide(L)'
;MTQFNFKQLVDAEYLLSNRENDNLLVIDARGGMLEEGALMYDKATVVDWTDISLLGEFGGEELGKLLSKENYQQIFSKLGVKEDSEVLVYGFTMPDQGFGDEGRILYTFNYAGFDNVKIIDGGFKQVESLGFNKKYNPSEDRIDVSDVVRVEGENNSNAIFTDELLTLVGNENVQIIDTRLEVEYNGRVIYGENKAGHIPTAISIPFNSLVDKDGFIKSREELEKYFEDKGLDKNKLQITYCTTGVRASYVAVILIELGYKVRNYEPSFARYANVAEVE
;
A
#
# COMPACT_ATOMS: atom_id res chain seq x y z
N MET A 1 3.52 -26.15 -2.20
CA MET A 1 2.47 -25.40 -2.91
C MET A 1 1.65 -24.72 -1.83
N THR A 2 1.94 -23.45 -1.57
CA THR A 2 1.11 -22.61 -0.70
C THR A 2 -0.19 -22.38 -1.44
N GLN A 3 -1.28 -22.82 -0.87
CA GLN A 3 -2.61 -22.60 -1.43
C GLN A 3 -2.95 -21.12 -1.14
N PHE A 4 -2.65 -20.23 -2.11
CA PHE A 4 -3.02 -18.83 -2.01
C PHE A 4 -4.55 -18.71 -1.96
N ASN A 5 -5.06 -18.31 -0.80
CA ASN A 5 -6.49 -18.07 -0.57
C ASN A 5 -6.88 -16.60 -0.77
N PHE A 6 -5.99 -15.77 -1.32
CA PHE A 6 -6.23 -14.37 -1.63
C PHE A 6 -6.35 -14.17 -3.15
N LYS A 7 -7.35 -13.43 -3.56
CA LYS A 7 -7.69 -13.20 -4.95
C LYS A 7 -6.63 -12.37 -5.70
N GLN A 8 -5.99 -11.43 -5.00
CA GLN A 8 -5.02 -10.49 -5.55
C GLN A 8 -3.57 -10.81 -5.11
N LEU A 9 -3.28 -12.07 -4.81
CA LEU A 9 -1.95 -12.52 -4.42
C LEU A 9 -1.50 -13.69 -5.30
N VAL A 10 -0.27 -13.63 -5.81
CA VAL A 10 0.36 -14.68 -6.63
C VAL A 10 1.79 -14.94 -6.17
N ASP A 11 2.33 -16.10 -6.53
CA ASP A 11 3.75 -16.40 -6.35
C ASP A 11 4.61 -15.91 -7.52
N ALA A 12 5.93 -15.95 -7.37
CA ALA A 12 6.85 -15.57 -8.44
C ALA A 12 6.82 -16.56 -9.64
N GLU A 13 6.40 -17.80 -9.44
CA GLU A 13 6.24 -18.77 -10.52
C GLU A 13 5.10 -18.38 -11.47
N TYR A 14 4.08 -17.69 -10.95
CA TYR A 14 3.03 -17.11 -11.78
C TYR A 14 3.60 -16.07 -12.75
N LEU A 15 4.49 -15.18 -12.28
CA LEU A 15 5.20 -14.24 -13.16
C LEU A 15 6.00 -14.99 -14.22
N LEU A 16 6.76 -16.01 -13.82
CA LEU A 16 7.56 -16.82 -14.76
C LEU A 16 6.70 -17.46 -15.85
N SER A 17 5.57 -18.04 -15.46
CA SER A 17 4.65 -18.74 -16.36
C SER A 17 3.95 -17.80 -17.36
N ASN A 18 3.80 -16.53 -17.00
CA ASN A 18 3.13 -15.51 -17.81
C ASN A 18 4.10 -14.50 -18.44
N ARG A 19 5.41 -14.70 -18.32
CA ARG A 19 6.45 -13.75 -18.76
C ARG A 19 6.34 -13.33 -20.23
N GLU A 20 5.86 -14.19 -21.11
CA GLU A 20 5.73 -13.94 -22.55
C GLU A 20 4.30 -13.49 -22.95
N ASN A 21 3.46 -13.15 -21.97
CA ASN A 21 2.15 -12.56 -22.22
C ASN A 21 2.30 -11.05 -22.48
N ASP A 22 1.98 -10.59 -23.68
CA ASP A 22 2.10 -9.18 -24.08
C ASP A 22 1.16 -8.23 -23.32
N ASN A 23 0.14 -8.77 -22.64
CA ASN A 23 -0.79 -8.00 -21.83
C ASN A 23 -0.38 -7.96 -20.34
N LEU A 24 0.72 -8.64 -19.96
CA LEU A 24 1.25 -8.61 -18.61
C LEU A 24 2.17 -7.40 -18.42
N LEU A 25 1.85 -6.57 -17.44
CA LEU A 25 2.69 -5.47 -16.98
C LEU A 25 3.24 -5.79 -15.59
N VAL A 26 4.50 -5.46 -15.36
CA VAL A 26 5.14 -5.66 -14.05
C VAL A 26 5.58 -4.31 -13.48
N ILE A 27 5.18 -4.03 -12.25
CA ILE A 27 5.56 -2.82 -11.52
C ILE A 27 6.51 -3.20 -10.39
N ASP A 28 7.65 -2.53 -10.35
CA ASP A 28 8.56 -2.51 -9.22
C ASP A 28 8.20 -1.33 -8.31
N ALA A 29 7.57 -1.62 -7.19
CA ALA A 29 7.09 -0.62 -6.24
C ALA A 29 8.17 -0.13 -5.26
N ARG A 30 9.44 -0.54 -5.41
CA ARG A 30 10.55 -0.09 -4.55
C ARG A 30 10.92 1.38 -4.75
N GLY A 31 10.46 1.98 -5.84
CA GLY A 31 10.38 3.41 -6.08
C GLY A 31 11.61 4.22 -5.72
N GLY A 32 11.39 5.25 -4.92
CA GLY A 32 12.44 6.19 -4.48
C GLY A 32 13.53 5.60 -3.59
N MET A 33 13.37 4.36 -3.10
CA MET A 33 14.39 3.64 -2.34
C MET A 33 15.28 2.73 -3.22
N LEU A 34 14.96 2.61 -4.52
CA LEU A 34 15.75 1.81 -5.44
C LEU A 34 16.92 2.64 -5.97
N GLU A 35 18.15 2.25 -5.63
CA GLU A 35 19.36 2.92 -6.07
C GLU A 35 19.71 2.56 -7.53
N GLU A 36 20.26 3.51 -8.28
CA GLU A 36 20.77 3.25 -9.63
C GLU A 36 21.78 2.10 -9.63
N GLY A 37 21.63 1.17 -10.57
CA GLY A 37 22.46 -0.04 -10.67
C GLY A 37 22.02 -1.20 -9.75
N ALA A 38 21.02 -1.02 -8.89
CA ALA A 38 20.42 -2.13 -8.16
C ALA A 38 19.75 -3.12 -9.13
N LEU A 39 19.60 -4.38 -8.72
CA LEU A 39 18.88 -5.37 -9.53
C LEU A 39 17.39 -5.11 -9.50
N MET A 40 16.74 -5.26 -10.65
CA MET A 40 15.30 -5.26 -10.85
C MET A 40 14.91 -6.32 -11.87
N TYR A 41 13.62 -6.68 -11.92
CA TYR A 41 13.12 -7.54 -13.00
C TYR A 41 13.21 -6.84 -14.35
N ASP A 42 13.70 -7.53 -15.38
CA ASP A 42 14.11 -6.91 -16.65
C ASP A 42 12.97 -6.27 -17.47
N LYS A 43 11.70 -6.70 -17.25
CA LYS A 43 10.50 -6.15 -17.90
C LYS A 43 9.68 -5.24 -16.95
N ALA A 44 10.15 -4.92 -15.74
CA ALA A 44 9.41 -4.07 -14.82
C ALA A 44 9.59 -2.57 -15.11
N THR A 45 8.55 -1.80 -14.78
CA THR A 45 8.61 -0.34 -14.67
C THR A 45 8.62 0.03 -13.19
N VAL A 46 9.54 0.90 -12.78
CA VAL A 46 9.64 1.39 -11.40
C VAL A 46 8.62 2.50 -11.17
N VAL A 47 7.82 2.34 -10.11
CA VAL A 47 6.82 3.32 -9.66
C VAL A 47 7.02 3.58 -8.17
N ASP A 48 7.12 4.84 -7.80
CA ASP A 48 7.13 5.28 -6.40
C ASP A 48 5.71 5.64 -5.95
N TRP A 49 5.41 5.46 -4.67
CA TRP A 49 4.10 5.87 -4.14
C TRP A 49 3.83 7.37 -4.34
N THR A 50 4.88 8.20 -4.42
CA THR A 50 4.76 9.63 -4.72
C THR A 50 4.40 9.91 -6.18
N ASP A 51 4.68 8.99 -7.10
CA ASP A 51 4.29 9.12 -8.51
C ASP A 51 2.77 9.03 -8.68
N ILE A 52 2.08 8.36 -7.76
CA ILE A 52 0.65 8.05 -7.77
C ILE A 52 -0.13 8.73 -6.63
N SER A 53 0.43 9.72 -5.97
CA SER A 53 -0.21 10.42 -4.85
C SER A 53 -0.14 11.94 -5.02
N LEU A 54 -1.02 12.65 -4.34
CA LEU A 54 -0.91 14.09 -4.20
C LEU A 54 0.33 14.42 -3.35
N LEU A 55 1.07 15.42 -3.77
CA LEU A 55 2.25 15.89 -3.06
C LEU A 55 1.88 17.10 -2.20
N GLY A 56 2.55 17.23 -1.07
CA GLY A 56 2.32 18.32 -0.12
C GLY A 56 3.40 18.36 0.96
N GLU A 57 3.25 19.27 1.89
CA GLU A 57 4.13 19.36 3.07
C GLU A 57 3.86 18.19 4.03
N PHE A 58 4.90 17.72 4.71
CA PHE A 58 4.77 16.68 5.73
C PHE A 58 3.82 17.13 6.86
N GLY A 59 2.81 16.32 7.12
CA GLY A 59 1.72 16.68 8.06
C GLY A 59 0.70 17.68 7.52
N GLY A 60 0.78 18.04 6.23
CA GLY A 60 -0.28 18.73 5.50
C GLY A 60 -1.45 17.82 5.17
N GLU A 61 -2.57 18.39 4.73
CA GLU A 61 -3.76 17.63 4.34
C GLU A 61 -3.58 16.91 3.00
N GLU A 62 -2.69 17.38 2.16
CA GLU A 62 -2.56 16.92 0.77
C GLU A 62 -1.65 15.71 0.62
N LEU A 63 -0.55 15.66 1.40
CA LEU A 63 0.47 14.64 1.24
C LEU A 63 -0.11 13.23 1.40
N GLY A 64 0.10 12.40 0.38
CA GLY A 64 -0.30 11.01 0.37
C GLY A 64 -1.73 10.76 -0.07
N LYS A 65 -2.57 11.77 -0.28
CA LYS A 65 -3.92 11.59 -0.82
C LYS A 65 -3.90 10.97 -2.22
N LEU A 66 -4.95 10.22 -2.50
CA LEU A 66 -5.20 9.70 -3.85
C LEU A 66 -5.48 10.84 -4.84
N LEU A 67 -5.11 10.63 -6.08
CA LEU A 67 -5.39 11.53 -7.20
C LEU A 67 -6.80 11.27 -7.76
N SER A 68 -7.28 12.18 -8.61
CA SER A 68 -8.52 11.99 -9.36
C SER A 68 -8.43 10.76 -10.28
N LYS A 69 -9.57 10.20 -10.64
CA LYS A 69 -9.61 9.06 -11.57
C LYS A 69 -9.06 9.41 -12.96
N GLU A 70 -9.24 10.64 -13.39
CA GLU A 70 -8.69 11.16 -14.65
C GLU A 70 -7.15 11.19 -14.61
N ASN A 71 -6.55 11.56 -13.47
CA ASN A 71 -5.12 11.47 -13.30
C ASN A 71 -4.62 10.03 -13.38
N TYR A 72 -5.32 9.08 -12.75
CA TYR A 72 -4.94 7.68 -12.85
C TYR A 72 -5.08 7.13 -14.27
N GLN A 73 -6.07 7.54 -15.04
CA GLN A 73 -6.17 7.18 -16.46
C GLN A 73 -4.94 7.66 -17.26
N GLN A 74 -4.44 8.87 -16.99
CA GLN A 74 -3.22 9.39 -17.61
C GLN A 74 -1.98 8.56 -17.17
N ILE A 75 -1.83 8.30 -15.88
CA ILE A 75 -0.71 7.52 -15.33
C ILE A 75 -0.73 6.09 -15.87
N PHE A 76 -1.90 5.44 -15.88
CA PHE A 76 -2.04 4.08 -16.41
C PHE A 76 -1.74 4.00 -17.90
N SER A 77 -2.13 5.03 -18.68
CA SER A 77 -1.74 5.13 -20.08
C SER A 77 -0.23 5.21 -20.27
N LYS A 78 0.49 5.96 -19.40
CA LYS A 78 1.96 6.03 -19.42
C LYS A 78 2.62 4.70 -19.02
N LEU A 79 1.99 3.92 -18.14
CA LEU A 79 2.40 2.55 -17.81
C LEU A 79 2.10 1.54 -18.92
N GLY A 80 1.34 1.92 -19.93
CA GLY A 80 0.89 1.02 -21.00
C GLY A 80 -0.28 0.13 -20.59
N VAL A 81 -1.01 0.45 -19.50
CA VAL A 81 -2.20 -0.30 -19.06
C VAL A 81 -3.32 -0.16 -20.08
N LYS A 82 -3.86 -1.29 -20.51
CA LYS A 82 -5.02 -1.43 -21.40
C LYS A 82 -6.15 -2.13 -20.64
N GLU A 83 -7.34 -2.17 -21.25
CA GLU A 83 -8.52 -2.81 -20.66
C GLU A 83 -8.31 -4.30 -20.31
N ASP A 84 -7.55 -5.01 -21.15
CA ASP A 84 -7.22 -6.43 -21.01
C ASP A 84 -5.87 -6.71 -20.35
N SER A 85 -5.20 -5.68 -19.83
CA SER A 85 -3.94 -5.87 -19.13
C SER A 85 -4.12 -6.59 -17.80
N GLU A 86 -3.10 -7.34 -17.42
CA GLU A 86 -2.88 -7.83 -16.07
C GLU A 86 -1.67 -7.12 -15.49
N VAL A 87 -1.75 -6.65 -14.26
CA VAL A 87 -0.65 -5.95 -13.57
C VAL A 87 -0.17 -6.78 -12.40
N LEU A 88 1.12 -7.09 -12.38
CA LEU A 88 1.79 -7.69 -11.23
C LEU A 88 2.65 -6.63 -10.54
N VAL A 89 2.59 -6.57 -9.23
CA VAL A 89 3.34 -5.61 -8.43
C VAL A 89 4.20 -6.36 -7.41
N TYR A 90 5.45 -5.97 -7.28
CA TYR A 90 6.30 -6.41 -6.18
C TYR A 90 6.97 -5.23 -5.49
N GLY A 91 7.21 -5.36 -4.21
CA GLY A 91 7.96 -4.40 -3.40
C GLY A 91 9.24 -5.00 -2.82
N PHE A 92 9.81 -4.36 -1.82
CA PHE A 92 10.86 -4.96 -1.01
C PHE A 92 10.33 -6.16 -0.24
N THR A 93 11.22 -7.12 0.03
CA THR A 93 10.87 -8.24 0.91
C THR A 93 10.76 -7.76 2.35
N MET A 94 9.57 -7.90 2.93
CA MET A 94 9.34 -7.65 4.36
C MET A 94 9.80 -8.86 5.22
N PRO A 95 9.99 -8.74 6.52
CA PRO A 95 9.80 -7.52 7.33
C PRO A 95 11.02 -6.57 7.33
N ASP A 96 12.14 -6.96 6.71
CA ASP A 96 13.43 -6.30 6.94
C ASP A 96 13.59 -4.98 6.18
N GLN A 97 13.00 -4.82 4.99
CA GLN A 97 13.27 -3.69 4.11
C GLN A 97 12.01 -3.01 3.54
N GLY A 98 10.84 -3.63 3.53
CA GLY A 98 9.67 -3.11 2.86
C GLY A 98 8.76 -2.26 3.74
N PHE A 99 7.98 -1.38 3.12
CA PHE A 99 6.90 -0.62 3.76
C PHE A 99 5.52 -0.99 3.21
N GLY A 100 5.41 -2.03 2.37
CA GLY A 100 4.16 -2.42 1.73
C GLY A 100 3.76 -1.49 0.57
N ASP A 101 4.76 -0.94 -0.13
CA ASP A 101 4.55 -0.03 -1.28
C ASP A 101 3.75 -0.72 -2.39
N GLU A 102 3.93 -2.02 -2.59
CA GLU A 102 3.14 -2.86 -3.49
C GLU A 102 1.64 -2.84 -3.14
N GLY A 103 1.32 -2.79 -1.84
CA GLY A 103 -0.06 -2.65 -1.37
C GLY A 103 -0.63 -1.26 -1.69
N ARG A 104 0.19 -0.21 -1.63
CA ARG A 104 -0.22 1.13 -2.05
C ARG A 104 -0.54 1.19 -3.53
N ILE A 105 0.29 0.57 -4.37
CA ILE A 105 0.05 0.50 -5.82
C ILE A 105 -1.27 -0.25 -6.08
N LEU A 106 -1.43 -1.46 -5.53
CA LEU A 106 -2.64 -2.26 -5.70
C LEU A 106 -3.90 -1.51 -5.23
N TYR A 107 -3.84 -0.90 -4.05
CA TYR A 107 -4.94 -0.09 -3.49
C TYR A 107 -5.33 1.06 -4.44
N THR A 108 -4.34 1.74 -5.03
CA THR A 108 -4.55 2.82 -5.98
C THR A 108 -5.22 2.36 -7.27
N PHE A 109 -4.78 1.22 -7.82
CA PHE A 109 -5.40 0.62 -9.00
C PHE A 109 -6.87 0.27 -8.75
N ASN A 110 -7.17 -0.38 -7.61
CA ASN A 110 -8.55 -0.71 -7.23
C ASN A 110 -9.42 0.56 -7.02
N TYR A 111 -8.86 1.61 -6.40
CA TYR A 111 -9.54 2.90 -6.27
C TYR A 111 -9.90 3.52 -7.63
N ALA A 112 -9.00 3.40 -8.59
CA ALA A 112 -9.21 3.91 -9.96
C ALA A 112 -10.17 3.03 -10.78
N GLY A 113 -10.57 1.87 -10.28
CA GLY A 113 -11.50 0.94 -10.92
C GLY A 113 -10.83 -0.12 -11.80
N PHE A 114 -9.51 -0.36 -11.60
CA PHE A 114 -8.77 -1.41 -12.29
C PHE A 114 -8.48 -2.55 -11.29
N ASP A 115 -9.21 -3.66 -11.44
CA ASP A 115 -9.19 -4.77 -10.46
C ASP A 115 -8.24 -5.92 -10.86
N ASN A 116 -7.74 -5.94 -12.11
CA ASN A 116 -6.83 -7.00 -12.58
C ASN A 116 -5.37 -6.70 -12.21
N VAL A 117 -5.15 -6.43 -10.94
CA VAL A 117 -3.84 -6.15 -10.33
C VAL A 117 -3.59 -7.13 -9.19
N LYS A 118 -2.36 -7.65 -9.08
CA LYS A 118 -1.98 -8.64 -8.07
C LYS A 118 -0.60 -8.33 -7.50
N ILE A 119 -0.40 -8.65 -6.23
CA ILE A 119 0.90 -8.59 -5.57
C ILE A 119 1.62 -9.93 -5.75
N ILE A 120 2.91 -9.87 -6.04
CA ILE A 120 3.81 -11.03 -5.98
C ILE A 120 4.27 -11.19 -4.54
N ASP A 121 3.83 -12.28 -3.90
CA ASP A 121 4.13 -12.59 -2.51
C ASP A 121 5.62 -12.87 -2.28
N GLY A 122 6.15 -12.42 -1.15
CA GLY A 122 7.57 -12.51 -0.80
C GLY A 122 8.46 -11.45 -1.44
N GLY A 123 7.89 -10.53 -2.22
CA GLY A 123 8.57 -9.35 -2.75
C GLY A 123 9.74 -9.63 -3.68
N PHE A 124 10.66 -8.68 -3.79
CA PHE A 124 11.75 -8.73 -4.78
C PHE A 124 12.65 -9.96 -4.65
N LYS A 125 12.91 -10.46 -3.44
CA LYS A 125 13.74 -11.67 -3.25
C LYS A 125 13.21 -12.88 -4.04
N GLN A 126 11.90 -13.03 -4.13
CA GLN A 126 11.29 -14.11 -4.91
C GLN A 126 11.41 -13.84 -6.41
N VAL A 127 11.18 -12.60 -6.83
CA VAL A 127 11.34 -12.17 -8.23
C VAL A 127 12.79 -12.32 -8.70
N GLU A 128 13.77 -11.88 -7.88
CA GLU A 128 15.19 -12.00 -8.17
C GLU A 128 15.61 -13.44 -8.42
N SER A 129 15.06 -14.39 -7.67
CA SER A 129 15.37 -15.80 -7.79
C SER A 129 15.00 -16.43 -9.14
N LEU A 130 14.11 -15.80 -9.91
CA LEU A 130 13.76 -16.22 -11.28
C LEU A 130 14.89 -16.02 -12.28
N GLY A 131 15.90 -15.19 -11.96
CA GLY A 131 17.10 -15.00 -12.77
C GLY A 131 16.94 -14.04 -13.97
N PHE A 132 15.77 -13.41 -14.16
CA PHE A 132 15.50 -12.44 -15.22
C PHE A 132 15.69 -11.02 -14.71
N ASN A 133 16.94 -10.66 -14.39
CA ASN A 133 17.25 -9.39 -13.76
C ASN A 133 18.11 -8.51 -14.67
N LYS A 134 17.91 -7.20 -14.56
CA LYS A 134 18.78 -6.16 -15.12
C LYS A 134 19.17 -5.16 -14.05
N LYS A 135 20.12 -4.28 -14.37
CA LYS A 135 20.44 -3.14 -13.51
C LYS A 135 19.46 -2.00 -13.76
N TYR A 136 18.93 -1.44 -12.69
CA TYR A 136 18.06 -0.28 -12.73
C TYR A 136 18.76 0.95 -13.27
N ASN A 137 18.14 1.58 -14.26
CA ASN A 137 18.52 2.88 -14.79
C ASN A 137 17.32 3.84 -14.66
N PRO A 138 17.34 4.84 -13.77
CA PRO A 138 16.19 5.69 -13.52
C PRO A 138 15.69 6.47 -14.74
N SER A 139 16.55 6.72 -15.73
CA SER A 139 16.17 7.44 -16.96
C SER A 139 15.38 6.56 -17.95
N GLU A 140 15.42 5.24 -17.80
CA GLU A 140 14.78 4.29 -18.73
C GLU A 140 13.68 3.49 -18.07
N ASP A 141 13.84 3.16 -16.79
CA ASP A 141 13.03 2.15 -16.10
C ASP A 141 11.97 2.74 -15.18
N ARG A 142 12.09 4.04 -14.84
CA ARG A 142 11.11 4.73 -13.99
C ARG A 142 10.03 5.39 -14.84
N ILE A 143 8.78 5.32 -14.36
CA ILE A 143 7.69 6.08 -14.98
C ILE A 143 7.96 7.59 -14.92
N ASP A 144 7.71 8.29 -16.02
CA ASP A 144 7.72 9.77 -16.05
C ASP A 144 6.29 10.32 -15.98
N VAL A 145 5.97 10.92 -14.85
CA VAL A 145 4.69 11.58 -14.57
C VAL A 145 4.82 13.08 -14.36
N SER A 146 5.94 13.67 -14.78
CA SER A 146 6.27 15.09 -14.55
C SER A 146 5.29 16.06 -15.24
N ASP A 147 4.62 15.64 -16.31
CA ASP A 147 3.61 16.40 -17.05
C ASP A 147 2.18 16.19 -16.54
N VAL A 148 1.96 15.31 -15.57
CA VAL A 148 0.63 15.07 -14.98
C VAL A 148 0.31 16.17 -13.97
N VAL A 149 -0.66 17.01 -14.31
CA VAL A 149 -1.19 18.00 -13.36
C VAL A 149 -2.05 17.29 -12.34
N ARG A 150 -1.58 17.19 -11.11
CA ARG A 150 -2.20 16.40 -10.04
C ARG A 150 -3.42 17.10 -9.45
N VAL A 151 -4.54 16.41 -9.49
CA VAL A 151 -5.81 16.83 -8.89
C VAL A 151 -6.19 15.85 -7.80
N GLU A 152 -6.61 16.37 -6.65
CA GLU A 152 -7.07 15.55 -5.52
C GLU A 152 -8.25 14.66 -5.91
N GLY A 153 -8.20 13.42 -5.46
CA GLY A 153 -9.28 12.45 -5.61
C GLY A 153 -10.44 12.71 -4.64
N GLU A 154 -11.54 12.03 -4.88
CA GLU A 154 -12.73 12.17 -4.04
C GLU A 154 -12.68 11.29 -2.80
N ASN A 155 -13.24 11.81 -1.70
CA ASN A 155 -13.55 11.00 -0.51
C ASN A 155 -14.65 9.98 -0.86
N ASN A 156 -14.42 8.71 -0.62
CA ASN A 156 -15.34 7.65 -1.05
C ASN A 156 -15.31 6.41 -0.13
N SER A 157 -15.82 5.28 -0.62
CA SER A 157 -15.87 4.03 0.13
C SER A 157 -14.50 3.45 0.52
N ASN A 158 -13.41 3.89 -0.12
CA ASN A 158 -12.06 3.36 0.12
C ASN A 158 -11.17 4.35 0.89
N ALA A 159 -11.36 5.66 0.68
CA ALA A 159 -10.56 6.72 1.28
C ALA A 159 -11.36 7.56 2.27
N ILE A 160 -10.72 8.03 3.34
CA ILE A 160 -11.28 8.98 4.30
C ILE A 160 -10.27 10.11 4.56
N PHE A 161 -10.76 11.33 4.74
CA PHE A 161 -9.98 12.54 4.98
C PHE A 161 -10.21 13.06 6.40
N THR A 162 -9.41 14.03 6.81
CA THR A 162 -9.30 14.47 8.20
C THR A 162 -10.64 14.91 8.81
N ASP A 163 -11.41 15.74 8.13
CA ASP A 163 -12.66 16.28 8.68
C ASP A 163 -13.67 15.19 9.00
N GLU A 164 -13.79 14.18 8.13
CA GLU A 164 -14.68 13.04 8.36
C GLU A 164 -14.13 12.14 9.48
N LEU A 165 -12.82 11.82 9.46
CA LEU A 165 -12.21 10.99 10.50
C LEU A 165 -12.45 11.56 11.90
N LEU A 166 -12.28 12.88 12.08
CA LEU A 166 -12.47 13.54 13.37
C LEU A 166 -13.88 13.34 13.95
N THR A 167 -14.90 13.15 13.10
CA THR A 167 -16.28 12.85 13.55
C THR A 167 -16.48 11.38 13.96
N LEU A 168 -15.54 10.50 13.58
CA LEU A 168 -15.65 9.05 13.77
C LEU A 168 -14.77 8.52 14.91
N VAL A 169 -13.83 9.32 15.44
CA VAL A 169 -13.03 8.93 16.60
C VAL A 169 -13.93 8.67 17.80
N GLY A 170 -13.79 7.47 18.40
CA GLY A 170 -14.62 7.02 19.53
C GLY A 170 -16.03 6.53 19.15
N ASN A 171 -16.37 6.46 17.86
CA ASN A 171 -17.65 5.88 17.43
C ASN A 171 -17.64 4.35 17.62
N GLU A 172 -18.66 3.80 18.31
CA GLU A 172 -18.75 2.37 18.62
C GLU A 172 -18.86 1.44 17.40
N ASN A 173 -19.27 1.97 16.23
CA ASN A 173 -19.39 1.21 14.98
C ASN A 173 -18.13 1.33 14.09
N VAL A 174 -17.07 1.96 14.59
CA VAL A 174 -15.79 2.18 13.89
C VAL A 174 -14.66 1.63 14.72
N GLN A 175 -13.69 1.01 14.07
CA GLN A 175 -12.40 0.63 14.66
C GLN A 175 -11.30 1.30 13.87
N ILE A 176 -10.45 2.08 14.56
CA ILE A 176 -9.30 2.75 13.98
C ILE A 176 -8.09 1.85 14.17
N ILE A 177 -7.31 1.64 13.12
CA ILE A 177 -6.18 0.70 13.09
C ILE A 177 -4.90 1.48 12.81
N ASP A 178 -3.99 1.48 13.78
CA ASP A 178 -2.63 1.97 13.60
C ASP A 178 -1.77 0.86 12.98
N THR A 179 -1.32 1.07 11.77
CA THR A 179 -0.50 0.09 11.04
C THR A 179 0.99 0.40 11.11
N ARG A 180 1.39 1.42 11.87
CA ARG A 180 2.79 1.76 12.11
C ARG A 180 3.47 0.69 12.96
N LEU A 181 4.78 0.82 13.14
CA LEU A 181 5.50 -0.06 14.05
C LEU A 181 5.00 0.12 15.50
N GLU A 182 5.06 -0.93 16.29
CA GLU A 182 4.66 -0.92 17.71
C GLU A 182 5.36 0.20 18.50
N VAL A 183 6.61 0.52 18.16
CA VAL A 183 7.36 1.60 18.80
C VAL A 183 6.82 2.99 18.47
N GLU A 184 6.26 3.18 17.26
CA GLU A 184 5.60 4.43 16.85
C GLU A 184 4.26 4.60 17.60
N TYR A 185 3.47 3.53 17.68
CA TYR A 185 2.23 3.48 18.45
C TYR A 185 2.47 3.86 19.91
N ASN A 186 3.53 3.34 20.52
CA ASN A 186 3.93 3.60 21.90
C ASN A 186 4.66 4.95 22.10
N GLY A 187 4.63 5.84 21.13
CA GLY A 187 5.07 7.23 21.27
C GLY A 187 6.50 7.52 20.77
N ARG A 188 7.14 6.62 20.01
CA ARG A 188 8.40 6.97 19.34
C ARG A 188 8.12 7.74 18.05
N VAL A 189 8.60 8.99 17.99
CA VAL A 189 8.61 9.78 16.75
C VAL A 189 9.78 9.32 15.88
N ILE A 190 9.50 8.94 14.64
CA ILE A 190 10.51 8.42 13.68
C ILE A 190 10.69 9.37 12.50
N TYR A 191 9.61 9.93 11.95
CA TYR A 191 9.63 10.69 10.71
C TYR A 191 9.47 12.21 10.91
N GLY A 192 9.43 12.68 12.16
CA GLY A 192 9.29 14.09 12.49
C GLY A 192 7.85 14.53 12.73
N GLU A 193 6.97 13.61 13.12
CA GLU A 193 5.60 13.90 13.55
C GLU A 193 5.60 14.88 14.75
N ASN A 194 4.67 15.83 14.76
CA ASN A 194 4.63 16.89 15.79
C ASN A 194 4.19 16.40 17.18
N LYS A 195 3.51 15.26 17.27
CA LYS A 195 3.11 14.63 18.53
C LYS A 195 3.51 13.15 18.51
N ALA A 196 3.87 12.64 19.67
CA ALA A 196 4.10 11.23 19.95
C ALA A 196 2.78 10.56 20.33
N GLY A 197 2.65 9.25 20.09
CA GLY A 197 1.46 8.47 20.45
C GLY A 197 0.65 8.02 19.22
N HIS A 198 -0.66 7.87 19.40
CA HIS A 198 -1.56 7.33 18.38
C HIS A 198 -2.92 8.03 18.39
N ILE A 199 -3.74 7.79 17.38
CA ILE A 199 -5.12 8.31 17.34
C ILE A 199 -5.92 7.64 18.47
N PRO A 200 -6.67 8.39 19.29
CA PRO A 200 -7.42 7.82 20.41
C PRO A 200 -8.28 6.62 20.01
N THR A 201 -8.27 5.60 20.84
CA THR A 201 -8.95 4.31 20.63
C THR A 201 -8.41 3.43 19.52
N ALA A 202 -7.30 3.79 18.88
CA ALA A 202 -6.72 2.99 17.81
C ALA A 202 -6.19 1.64 18.31
N ILE A 203 -6.36 0.62 17.49
CA ILE A 203 -5.83 -0.74 17.72
C ILE A 203 -4.50 -0.87 16.98
N SER A 204 -3.42 -1.27 17.68
CA SER A 204 -2.12 -1.50 17.06
C SER A 204 -2.10 -2.81 16.27
N ILE A 205 -1.94 -2.70 14.95
CA ILE A 205 -1.75 -3.80 14.01
C ILE A 205 -0.61 -3.43 13.06
N PRO A 206 0.65 -3.62 13.49
CA PRO A 206 1.80 -3.27 12.67
C PRO A 206 1.79 -4.02 11.33
N PHE A 207 2.00 -3.28 10.23
CA PHE A 207 1.96 -3.83 8.87
C PHE A 207 2.88 -5.04 8.67
N ASN A 208 4.07 -5.02 9.29
CA ASN A 208 5.04 -6.10 9.23
C ASN A 208 4.66 -7.34 10.07
N SER A 209 3.63 -7.25 10.90
CA SER A 209 3.09 -8.41 11.62
C SER A 209 2.25 -9.34 10.73
N LEU A 210 1.92 -8.92 9.52
CA LEU A 210 1.09 -9.67 8.58
C LEU A 210 1.88 -10.64 7.70
N VAL A 211 3.21 -10.57 7.75
CA VAL A 211 4.12 -11.47 7.03
C VAL A 211 4.84 -12.41 7.99
N ASP A 212 5.33 -13.52 7.45
CA ASP A 212 6.20 -14.43 8.17
C ASP A 212 7.68 -13.96 8.12
N LYS A 213 8.59 -14.75 8.73
CA LYS A 213 10.03 -14.46 8.77
C LYS A 213 10.72 -14.48 7.40
N ASP A 214 10.12 -15.10 6.40
CA ASP A 214 10.65 -15.24 5.05
C ASP A 214 10.04 -14.20 4.09
N GLY A 215 9.12 -13.36 4.58
CA GLY A 215 8.50 -12.25 3.88
C GLY A 215 7.20 -12.59 3.15
N PHE A 216 6.69 -13.80 3.32
CA PHE A 216 5.40 -14.18 2.75
C PHE A 216 4.25 -13.73 3.62
N ILE A 217 3.17 -13.29 2.99
CA ILE A 217 1.92 -12.98 3.70
C ILE A 217 1.43 -14.25 4.42
N LYS A 218 1.10 -14.13 5.68
CA LYS A 218 0.54 -15.22 6.49
C LYS A 218 -0.72 -15.80 5.84
N SER A 219 -1.00 -17.06 6.11
CA SER A 219 -2.21 -17.71 5.59
C SER A 219 -3.47 -16.96 6.03
N ARG A 220 -4.56 -17.14 5.28
CA ARG A 220 -5.86 -16.55 5.60
C ARG A 220 -6.29 -16.89 7.04
N GLU A 221 -6.13 -18.14 7.43
CA GLU A 221 -6.50 -18.65 8.75
C GLU A 221 -5.68 -18.00 9.87
N GLU A 222 -4.36 -17.83 9.65
CA GLU A 222 -3.48 -17.15 10.61
C GLU A 222 -3.84 -15.68 10.75
N LEU A 223 -4.15 -14.98 9.64
CA LEU A 223 -4.54 -13.58 9.66
C LEU A 223 -5.93 -13.37 10.27
N GLU A 224 -6.91 -14.22 9.93
CA GLU A 224 -8.24 -14.14 10.53
C GLU A 224 -8.18 -14.32 12.05
N LYS A 225 -7.40 -15.31 12.52
CA LYS A 225 -7.15 -15.50 13.94
C LYS A 225 -6.44 -14.31 14.57
N TYR A 226 -5.40 -13.78 13.92
CA TYR A 226 -4.64 -12.64 14.43
C TYR A 226 -5.53 -11.40 14.60
N PHE A 227 -6.39 -11.09 13.62
CA PHE A 227 -7.31 -9.96 13.70
C PHE A 227 -8.41 -10.18 14.75
N GLU A 228 -8.91 -11.42 14.90
CA GLU A 228 -9.85 -11.77 15.96
C GLU A 228 -9.22 -11.60 17.35
N ASP A 229 -7.99 -12.09 17.55
CA ASP A 229 -7.23 -11.94 18.78
C ASP A 229 -6.95 -10.45 19.13
N LYS A 230 -6.84 -9.57 18.11
CA LYS A 230 -6.75 -8.11 18.26
C LYS A 230 -8.11 -7.44 18.49
N GLY A 231 -9.20 -8.16 18.44
CA GLY A 231 -10.55 -7.66 18.70
C GLY A 231 -11.22 -6.96 17.51
N LEU A 232 -10.77 -7.22 16.26
CA LEU A 232 -11.42 -6.69 15.08
C LEU A 232 -12.80 -7.35 14.85
N ASP A 233 -13.80 -6.53 14.55
CA ASP A 233 -15.17 -6.95 14.25
C ASP A 233 -15.51 -6.63 12.78
N LYS A 234 -15.80 -7.68 11.99
CA LYS A 234 -16.16 -7.55 10.56
C LYS A 234 -17.45 -6.74 10.32
N ASN A 235 -18.29 -6.57 11.34
CA ASN A 235 -19.50 -5.77 11.23
C ASN A 235 -19.23 -4.26 11.32
N LYS A 236 -18.10 -3.86 11.87
CA LYS A 236 -17.69 -2.46 12.02
C LYS A 236 -16.90 -1.97 10.81
N LEU A 237 -16.89 -0.65 10.60
CA LEU A 237 -16.00 0.00 9.66
C LEU A 237 -14.58 0.02 10.24
N GLN A 238 -13.63 -0.49 9.49
CA GLN A 238 -12.22 -0.40 9.81
C GLN A 238 -11.62 0.85 9.14
N ILE A 239 -10.87 1.67 9.87
CA ILE A 239 -10.14 2.81 9.32
C ILE A 239 -8.66 2.57 9.57
N THR A 240 -7.90 2.30 8.52
CA THR A 240 -6.46 2.13 8.62
C THR A 240 -5.73 3.46 8.49
N TYR A 241 -4.64 3.63 9.24
CA TYR A 241 -3.71 4.75 9.06
C TYR A 241 -2.27 4.30 9.36
N CYS A 242 -1.29 5.06 8.82
CA CYS A 242 0.11 4.93 9.21
C CYS A 242 0.73 6.33 9.42
N THR A 243 1.88 6.64 8.84
CA THR A 243 2.44 8.00 8.86
C THR A 243 1.90 8.85 7.71
N THR A 244 1.85 8.30 6.47
CA THR A 244 1.46 8.98 5.23
C THR A 244 0.59 8.11 4.28
N GLY A 245 -0.09 7.08 4.80
CA GLY A 245 -1.06 6.25 4.07
C GLY A 245 -0.50 5.02 3.34
N VAL A 246 0.81 4.85 3.16
CA VAL A 246 1.40 3.75 2.38
C VAL A 246 1.24 2.40 3.09
N ARG A 247 1.82 2.23 4.29
CA ARG A 247 1.70 1.01 5.10
C ARG A 247 0.25 0.64 5.41
N ALA A 248 -0.58 1.68 5.59
CA ALA A 248 -2.00 1.53 5.85
C ALA A 248 -2.77 0.97 4.65
N SER A 249 -2.41 1.36 3.44
CA SER A 249 -3.00 0.80 2.21
C SER A 249 -2.71 -0.70 2.06
N TYR A 250 -1.49 -1.14 2.42
CA TYR A 250 -1.13 -2.57 2.42
C TYR A 250 -2.02 -3.38 3.37
N VAL A 251 -2.18 -2.90 4.61
CA VAL A 251 -3.06 -3.55 5.59
C VAL A 251 -4.52 -3.50 5.14
N ALA A 252 -4.96 -2.37 4.55
CA ALA A 252 -6.32 -2.22 4.03
C ALA A 252 -6.64 -3.28 2.95
N VAL A 253 -5.73 -3.51 2.01
CA VAL A 253 -5.89 -4.54 0.97
C VAL A 253 -6.10 -5.92 1.58
N ILE A 254 -5.29 -6.31 2.56
CA ILE A 254 -5.40 -7.61 3.24
C ILE A 254 -6.74 -7.73 4.00
N LEU A 255 -7.14 -6.69 4.70
CA LEU A 255 -8.43 -6.68 5.42
C LEU A 255 -9.62 -6.78 4.45
N ILE A 256 -9.58 -6.07 3.31
CA ILE A 256 -10.62 -6.14 2.27
C ILE A 256 -10.72 -7.57 1.72
N GLU A 257 -9.61 -8.23 1.43
CA GLU A 257 -9.58 -9.63 0.97
C GLU A 257 -10.15 -10.60 2.00
N LEU A 258 -10.06 -10.27 3.29
CA LEU A 258 -10.66 -11.03 4.38
C LEU A 258 -12.14 -10.67 4.65
N GLY A 259 -12.70 -9.76 3.85
CA GLY A 259 -14.12 -9.40 3.90
C GLY A 259 -14.48 -8.32 4.93
N TYR A 260 -13.51 -7.56 5.44
CA TYR A 260 -13.78 -6.38 6.26
C TYR A 260 -14.22 -5.19 5.38
N LYS A 261 -15.00 -4.28 5.97
CA LYS A 261 -15.29 -2.97 5.38
C LYS A 261 -14.18 -2.02 5.81
N VAL A 262 -13.39 -1.52 4.85
CA VAL A 262 -12.17 -0.76 5.16
C VAL A 262 -12.15 0.55 4.40
N ARG A 263 -11.67 1.60 5.07
CA ARG A 263 -11.26 2.87 4.44
C ARG A 263 -9.86 3.23 4.93
N ASN A 264 -9.02 3.75 4.04
CA ASN A 264 -7.70 4.25 4.42
C ASN A 264 -7.76 5.75 4.73
N TYR A 265 -7.25 6.15 5.90
CA TYR A 265 -7.08 7.56 6.22
C TYR A 265 -5.83 8.07 5.50
N GLU A 266 -6.05 8.78 4.39
CA GLU A 266 -5.01 9.13 3.42
C GLU A 266 -3.94 10.08 4.02
N PRO A 267 -4.29 11.23 4.68
CA PRO A 267 -3.27 12.09 5.27
C PRO A 267 -2.57 11.50 6.50
N SER A 268 -3.14 10.47 7.08
CA SER A 268 -2.60 9.63 8.15
C SER A 268 -2.13 10.39 9.40
N PHE A 269 -1.29 9.74 10.21
CA PHE A 269 -0.89 10.26 11.52
C PHE A 269 -0.11 11.57 11.45
N ALA A 270 0.71 11.77 10.42
CA ALA A 270 1.44 13.01 10.26
C ALA A 270 0.51 14.22 10.23
N ARG A 271 -0.64 14.11 9.57
CA ARG A 271 -1.69 15.13 9.59
C ARG A 271 -2.46 15.16 10.89
N TYR A 272 -2.90 14.00 11.38
CA TYR A 272 -3.71 13.92 12.62
C TYR A 272 -2.99 14.58 13.80
N ALA A 273 -1.70 14.33 13.99
CA ALA A 273 -0.88 14.89 15.05
C ALA A 273 -0.79 16.44 15.02
N ASN A 274 -1.08 17.06 13.87
CA ASN A 274 -1.09 18.51 13.72
C ASN A 274 -2.42 19.17 14.11
N VAL A 275 -3.53 18.40 14.07
CA VAL A 275 -4.88 19.01 14.17
C VAL A 275 -5.72 18.50 15.33
N ALA A 276 -5.31 17.39 15.96
CA ALA A 276 -6.08 16.77 17.03
C ALA A 276 -5.18 16.27 18.18
N GLU A 277 -5.80 15.93 19.30
CA GLU A 277 -5.10 15.31 20.42
C GLU A 277 -4.84 13.83 20.14
N VAL A 278 -3.75 13.34 20.70
CA VAL A 278 -3.27 11.94 20.60
C VAL A 278 -3.27 11.27 21.95
N GLU A 279 -3.28 9.93 21.96
CA GLU A 279 -3.20 9.07 23.12
C GLU A 279 -1.83 8.41 23.26
#